data_14392bb9f3786c85972da23e6541067a
#
_entry.id   14392bb9f3786c85972da23e6541067a
#
_cell.length_a   1.000
_cell.length_b   1.000
_cell.length_c   1.000
_cell.angle_alpha   90.00
_cell.angle_beta   90.00
_cell.angle_gamma   90.00
#
_symmetry.space_group_name_H-M   'P 1'
#
loop_
_entity.id
_entity.type
_entity.pdbx_description
1 polymer ?
#
loop_
_entity_poly.entity_id
_entity_poly.type
_entity_poly.pdbx_seq_one_letter_code
_entity_poly.pdbx_strand_id
1 'polypeptide(L)'
;MNITHFRNTPSVGLDESNPVAVPLSEPVAVTSTTSVERSDGVETGIWECTPGRWHRQIVQQEFCHFVAGRCTFTPDGGEPIEIRAGDALMMPANTLGIWDIQETVRKTYVLIF
;
A
#
# COMPACT_ATOMS: atom_id res chain seq x y z
N MET A 1 -19.86 19.79 -3.60
CA MET A 1 -19.23 18.44 -3.59
C MET A 1 -18.03 18.42 -4.50
N ASN A 2 -16.90 17.96 -3.98
CA ASN A 2 -15.66 17.85 -4.75
C ASN A 2 -15.39 16.41 -5.10
N ILE A 3 -15.04 16.16 -6.36
CA ILE A 3 -14.63 14.85 -6.82
C ILE A 3 -13.10 14.78 -6.75
N THR A 4 -12.57 13.78 -6.08
CA THR A 4 -11.13 13.49 -6.10
C THR A 4 -10.82 12.64 -7.32
N HIS A 5 -9.87 13.10 -8.14
CA HIS A 5 -9.55 12.42 -9.39
C HIS A 5 -8.03 12.17 -9.46
N PHE A 6 -7.65 10.90 -9.41
CA PHE A 6 -6.27 10.49 -9.64
C PHE A 6 -6.14 10.01 -11.09
N ARG A 7 -5.19 10.59 -11.83
CA ARG A 7 -4.95 10.23 -13.23
C ARG A 7 -3.69 9.37 -13.34
N ASN A 8 -3.69 8.44 -14.30
CA ASN A 8 -2.52 7.63 -14.62
C ASN A 8 -1.94 6.95 -13.38
N THR A 9 -2.80 6.33 -12.58
CA THR A 9 -2.42 5.77 -11.28
C THR A 9 -1.22 4.80 -11.35
N PRO A 10 -1.03 4.00 -12.43
CA PRO A 10 0.15 3.13 -12.51
C PRO A 10 1.49 3.86 -12.65
N SER A 11 1.50 5.14 -13.07
CA SER A 11 2.73 5.81 -13.48
C SER A 11 2.89 7.26 -13.01
N VAL A 12 1.87 7.87 -12.40
CA VAL A 12 1.96 9.27 -11.96
C VAL A 12 3.02 9.42 -10.86
N GLY A 13 3.72 10.56 -10.86
CA GLY A 13 4.69 10.89 -9.79
C GLY A 13 4.00 11.05 -8.44
N LEU A 14 4.66 10.60 -7.37
CA LEU A 14 4.14 10.65 -6.01
C LEU A 14 4.91 11.67 -5.18
N ASP A 15 4.29 12.19 -4.11
CA ASP A 15 4.79 13.36 -3.38
C ASP A 15 5.85 13.06 -2.33
N GLU A 16 5.62 12.01 -1.52
CA GLU A 16 6.49 11.70 -0.37
C GLU A 16 7.11 10.32 -0.52
N SER A 17 8.41 10.23 -0.23
CA SER A 17 9.14 8.96 -0.24
C SER A 17 9.89 8.78 1.06
N ASN A 18 9.78 7.61 1.67
CA ASN A 18 10.47 7.28 2.92
C ASN A 18 10.88 5.80 2.92
N PRO A 19 12.06 5.49 3.47
CA PRO A 19 12.39 4.09 3.72
C PRO A 19 11.43 3.50 4.75
N VAL A 20 11.18 2.20 4.67
CA VAL A 20 10.30 1.51 5.62
C VAL A 20 10.93 1.51 7.02
N ALA A 21 10.07 1.52 8.04
CA ALA A 21 10.51 1.65 9.43
C ALA A 21 11.11 0.35 10.00
N VAL A 22 10.64 -0.81 9.55
CA VAL A 22 11.08 -2.11 10.09
C VAL A 22 11.49 -3.03 8.94
N PRO A 23 12.65 -2.75 8.30
CA PRO A 23 13.14 -3.58 7.20
C PRO A 23 13.62 -4.94 7.69
N LEU A 24 13.39 -5.97 6.88
CA LEU A 24 13.80 -7.36 7.14
C LEU A 24 14.75 -7.89 6.08
N SER A 25 15.11 -7.07 5.10
CA SER A 25 16.00 -7.48 4.00
C SER A 25 16.79 -6.29 3.44
N GLU A 26 17.77 -6.59 2.62
CA GLU A 26 18.48 -5.66 1.75
C GLU A 26 18.10 -5.96 0.29
N PRO A 27 17.83 -4.97 -0.56
CA PRO A 27 17.79 -3.54 -0.21
C PRO A 27 16.59 -3.19 0.69
N VAL A 28 16.70 -2.06 1.38
CA VAL A 28 15.58 -1.54 2.19
C VAL A 28 14.51 -0.99 1.25
N ALA A 29 13.29 -1.46 1.41
CA ALA A 29 12.17 -0.98 0.60
C ALA A 29 11.88 0.50 0.90
N VAL A 30 11.44 1.21 -0.12
CA VAL A 30 11.05 2.63 -0.03
C VAL A 30 9.58 2.76 -0.42
N THR A 31 8.80 3.39 0.43
CA THR A 31 7.40 3.70 0.12
C THR A 31 7.29 5.13 -0.37
N SER A 32 6.39 5.34 -1.32
CA SER A 32 6.04 6.66 -1.83
C SER A 32 4.53 6.82 -1.83
N THR A 33 4.05 8.01 -1.51
CA THR A 33 2.60 8.21 -1.32
C THR A 33 2.18 9.58 -1.82
N THR A 34 1.00 9.63 -2.42
CA THR A 34 0.23 10.84 -2.63
C THR A 34 -1.14 10.60 -2.03
N SER A 35 -1.57 11.46 -1.10
CA SER A 35 -2.83 11.25 -0.39
C SER A 35 -3.67 12.51 -0.35
N VAL A 36 -4.98 12.31 -0.25
CA VAL A 36 -5.97 13.36 -0.05
C VAL A 36 -6.80 12.99 1.17
N GLU A 37 -6.82 13.88 2.16
CA GLU A 37 -7.72 13.76 3.31
C GLU A 37 -8.98 14.56 3.02
N ARG A 38 -10.12 13.91 3.14
CA ARG A 38 -11.42 14.54 2.92
C ARG A 38 -11.98 15.08 4.22
N SER A 39 -12.87 16.07 4.11
CA SER A 39 -13.53 16.67 5.28
C SER A 39 -14.42 15.68 6.05
N ASP A 40 -14.82 14.57 5.41
CA ASP A 40 -15.61 13.52 6.07
C ASP A 40 -14.75 12.48 6.82
N GLY A 41 -13.45 12.71 6.94
CA GLY A 41 -12.52 11.83 7.64
C GLY A 41 -11.97 10.69 6.79
N VAL A 42 -12.38 10.55 5.54
CA VAL A 42 -11.86 9.54 4.63
C VAL A 42 -10.53 10.02 4.04
N GLU A 43 -9.53 9.14 4.05
CA GLU A 43 -8.29 9.37 3.33
C GLU A 43 -8.21 8.42 2.13
N THR A 44 -7.80 8.95 0.97
CA THR A 44 -7.57 8.14 -0.23
C THR A 44 -6.28 8.58 -0.90
N GLY A 45 -5.70 7.69 -1.70
CA GLY A 45 -4.45 8.04 -2.37
C GLY A 45 -3.88 6.92 -3.22
N ILE A 46 -2.60 7.13 -3.57
CA ILE A 46 -1.79 6.16 -4.29
C ILE A 46 -0.56 5.88 -3.44
N TRP A 47 -0.24 4.60 -3.29
CA TRP A 47 0.91 4.12 -2.52
C TRP A 47 1.76 3.23 -3.41
N GLU A 48 3.08 3.42 -3.31
CA GLU A 48 4.06 2.63 -4.05
C GLU A 48 5.08 2.06 -3.07
N CYS A 49 5.58 0.85 -3.35
CA CYS A 49 6.65 0.27 -2.56
C CYS A 49 7.65 -0.45 -3.47
N THR A 50 8.93 -0.13 -3.30
CA THR A 50 10.02 -0.77 -4.03
C THR A 50 10.35 -2.14 -3.42
N PRO A 51 11.11 -3.01 -4.14
CA PRO A 51 11.42 -4.35 -3.63
C PRO A 51 12.09 -4.39 -2.27
N GLY A 52 11.71 -5.39 -1.48
CA GLY A 52 12.24 -5.66 -0.15
C GLY A 52 11.21 -6.33 0.74
N ARG A 53 11.68 -6.90 1.85
CA ARG A 53 10.82 -7.48 2.90
C ARG A 53 10.81 -6.57 4.10
N TRP A 54 9.62 -6.37 4.67
CA TRP A 54 9.49 -5.54 5.86
C TRP A 54 8.19 -5.82 6.60
N HIS A 55 8.21 -5.56 7.91
CA HIS A 55 7.05 -5.76 8.78
C HIS A 55 6.24 -4.48 8.89
N ARG A 56 4.92 -4.61 8.87
CA ARG A 56 4.00 -3.46 8.96
C ARG A 56 2.78 -3.76 9.80
N GLN A 57 2.34 -2.75 10.54
CA GLN A 57 1.00 -2.67 11.10
C GLN A 57 0.16 -1.73 10.24
N ILE A 58 -0.98 -2.24 9.78
CA ILE A 58 -2.00 -1.45 9.06
C ILE A 58 -3.05 -1.10 10.12
N VAL A 59 -3.02 0.16 10.58
CA VAL A 59 -3.80 0.58 11.75
C VAL A 59 -5.27 0.73 11.42
N GLN A 60 -5.60 1.45 10.32
CA GLN A 60 -6.98 1.64 9.88
C GLN A 60 -7.40 0.52 8.96
N GLN A 61 -8.71 0.26 8.89
CA GLN A 61 -9.28 -0.58 7.85
C GLN A 61 -8.95 0.03 6.49
N GLU A 62 -8.48 -0.79 5.56
CA GLU A 62 -8.05 -0.30 4.25
C GLU A 62 -8.61 -1.16 3.14
N PHE A 63 -9.27 -0.52 2.16
CA PHE A 63 -9.54 -1.15 0.88
C PHE A 63 -8.54 -0.65 -0.14
N CYS A 64 -7.91 -1.55 -0.89
CA CYS A 64 -6.95 -1.15 -1.91
C CYS A 64 -7.07 -2.00 -3.17
N HIS A 65 -6.66 -1.39 -4.29
CA HIS A 65 -6.61 -2.02 -5.60
C HIS A 65 -5.22 -1.85 -6.19
N PHE A 66 -4.55 -2.95 -6.47
CA PHE A 66 -3.20 -2.95 -7.03
C PHE A 66 -3.26 -2.70 -8.53
N VAL A 67 -2.49 -1.71 -8.98
CA VAL A 67 -2.48 -1.28 -10.39
C VAL A 67 -1.16 -1.57 -11.08
N ALA A 68 -0.13 -1.98 -10.35
CA ALA A 68 1.18 -2.33 -10.91
C ALA A 68 1.94 -3.25 -9.97
N GLY A 69 2.80 -4.08 -10.54
CA GLY A 69 3.77 -4.88 -9.79
C GLY A 69 3.24 -6.18 -9.21
N ARG A 70 4.05 -6.75 -8.33
CA ARG A 70 3.80 -8.07 -7.76
C ARG A 70 4.44 -8.15 -6.37
N CYS A 71 3.72 -8.68 -5.41
CA CYS A 71 4.20 -8.85 -4.05
C CYS A 71 3.46 -9.96 -3.32
N THR A 72 3.90 -10.22 -2.09
CA THR A 72 3.24 -11.14 -1.17
C THR A 72 3.04 -10.42 0.15
N PHE A 73 1.87 -10.58 0.75
CA PHE A 73 1.61 -10.15 2.12
C PHE A 73 1.29 -11.36 2.97
N THR A 74 2.03 -11.53 4.07
CA THR A 74 1.80 -12.62 5.01
C THR A 74 1.32 -12.03 6.33
N PRO A 75 0.01 -12.18 6.66
CA PRO A 75 -0.47 -11.77 7.97
C PRO A 75 0.24 -12.56 9.07
N ASP A 76 0.48 -11.94 10.23
CA ASP A 76 1.07 -12.64 11.36
C ASP A 76 0.19 -13.85 11.73
N GLY A 77 0.81 -15.03 11.78
CA GLY A 77 0.12 -16.28 12.06
C GLY A 77 -0.76 -16.82 10.95
N GLY A 78 -0.75 -16.19 9.76
CA GLY A 78 -1.55 -16.60 8.62
C GLY A 78 -0.73 -17.07 7.43
N GLU A 79 -1.42 -17.39 6.34
CA GLU A 79 -0.79 -17.86 5.11
C GLU A 79 -0.44 -16.69 4.20
N PRO A 80 0.63 -16.83 3.38
CA PRO A 80 0.98 -15.80 2.40
C PRO A 80 -0.15 -15.58 1.39
N ILE A 81 -0.37 -14.30 1.07
CA ILE A 81 -1.32 -13.88 0.03
C ILE A 81 -0.50 -13.34 -1.13
N GLU A 82 -0.58 -13.99 -2.29
CA GLU A 82 0.05 -13.49 -3.50
C GLU A 82 -0.80 -12.40 -4.13
N ILE A 83 -0.16 -11.28 -4.50
CA ILE A 83 -0.83 -10.08 -4.98
C ILE A 83 -0.19 -9.65 -6.30
N ARG A 84 -1.03 -9.37 -7.29
CA ARG A 84 -0.61 -8.88 -8.61
C ARG A 84 -1.48 -7.71 -9.05
N ALA A 85 -1.01 -6.96 -10.03
CA ALA A 85 -1.82 -5.92 -10.66
C ALA A 85 -3.18 -6.48 -11.07
N GLY A 86 -4.25 -5.80 -10.71
CA GLY A 86 -5.62 -6.23 -10.90
C GLY A 86 -6.29 -6.78 -9.64
N ASP A 87 -5.50 -7.13 -8.62
CA ASP A 87 -6.04 -7.66 -7.37
C ASP A 87 -6.50 -6.53 -6.44
N ALA A 88 -7.51 -6.81 -5.64
CA ALA A 88 -7.99 -5.90 -4.60
C ALA A 88 -8.01 -6.61 -3.26
N LEU A 89 -7.73 -5.88 -2.19
CA LEU A 89 -7.74 -6.40 -0.82
C LEU A 89 -8.57 -5.51 0.07
N MET A 90 -9.28 -6.16 1.00
CA MET A 90 -9.87 -5.47 2.15
C MET A 90 -9.12 -5.92 3.39
N MET A 91 -8.34 -5.03 3.98
CA MET A 91 -7.55 -5.32 5.18
C MET A 91 -8.24 -4.76 6.40
N PRO A 92 -8.56 -5.61 7.39
CA PRO A 92 -9.16 -5.14 8.64
C PRO A 92 -8.21 -4.19 9.40
N ALA A 93 -8.78 -3.38 10.26
CA ALA A 93 -7.99 -2.53 11.16
C ALA A 93 -7.03 -3.40 12.00
N ASN A 94 -5.86 -2.85 12.29
CA ASN A 94 -4.81 -3.49 13.11
C ASN A 94 -4.29 -4.81 12.51
N THR A 95 -4.22 -4.89 11.19
CA THR A 95 -3.59 -6.02 10.51
C THR A 95 -2.07 -5.90 10.65
N LEU A 96 -1.45 -6.94 11.18
CA LEU A 96 0.01 -7.06 11.28
C LEU A 96 0.50 -8.09 10.28
N GLY A 97 1.60 -7.80 9.61
CA GLY A 97 2.14 -8.77 8.66
C GLY A 97 3.41 -8.30 7.98
N ILE A 98 3.85 -9.12 7.05
CA ILE A 98 5.09 -8.90 6.31
C ILE A 98 4.77 -8.68 4.84
N TRP A 99 5.20 -7.54 4.31
CA TRP A 99 5.26 -7.30 2.87
C TRP A 99 6.55 -7.90 2.33
N ASP A 100 6.43 -8.64 1.23
CA ASP A 100 7.57 -9.11 0.44
C ASP A 100 7.34 -8.64 -0.99
N ILE A 101 8.00 -7.54 -1.36
CA ILE A 101 7.81 -6.89 -2.64
C ILE A 101 8.83 -7.44 -3.62
N GLN A 102 8.35 -8.14 -4.66
CA GLN A 102 9.20 -8.72 -5.71
C GLN A 102 9.42 -7.75 -6.87
N GLU A 103 8.36 -7.07 -7.29
CA GLU A 103 8.42 -6.00 -8.30
C GLU A 103 7.73 -4.79 -7.71
N THR A 104 8.27 -3.59 -7.94
CA THR A 104 7.67 -2.36 -7.41
C THR A 104 6.17 -2.38 -7.61
N VAL A 105 5.43 -2.29 -6.51
CA VAL A 105 3.96 -2.32 -6.54
C VAL A 105 3.39 -0.93 -6.39
N ARG A 106 2.24 -0.71 -7.00
CA ARG A 106 1.39 0.45 -6.76
C ARG A 106 -0.02 0.00 -6.46
N LYS A 107 -0.64 0.70 -5.54
CA LYS A 107 -2.05 0.52 -5.24
C LYS A 107 -2.73 1.86 -5.05
N THR A 108 -4.00 1.92 -5.41
CA THR A 108 -4.90 2.98 -4.96
C THR A 108 -5.58 2.47 -3.70
N TYR A 109 -5.85 3.36 -2.75
CA TYR A 109 -6.40 2.93 -1.46
C TYR A 109 -7.40 3.91 -0.88
N VAL A 110 -8.23 3.38 0.01
CA VAL A 110 -9.13 4.16 0.87
C VAL A 110 -8.94 3.67 2.29
N LEU A 111 -8.63 4.59 3.20
CA LEU A 111 -8.59 4.31 4.63
C LEU A 111 -9.95 4.65 5.24
N ILE A 112 -10.46 3.73 6.05
CA ILE A 112 -11.76 3.84 6.68
C ILE A 112 -11.54 3.97 8.18
N PHE A 113 -11.85 5.14 8.70
CA PHE A 113 -11.68 5.46 10.12
C PHE A 113 -12.92 5.18 10.93
#